data_6db1932d4310f51ff1c14b7c8ea5eb9b
#
_entry.id   6db1932d4310f51ff1c14b7c8ea5eb9b
#
_cell.length_a   1.000
_cell.length_b   1.000
_cell.length_c   1.000
_cell.angle_alpha   90.00
_cell.angle_beta   90.00
_cell.angle_gamma   90.00
#
_symmetry.space_group_name_H-M   'P 1'
#
loop_
_entity.id
_entity.type
_entity.pdbx_description
1 polymer ?
#
loop_
_entity_poly.entity_id
_entity_poly.type
_entity_poly.pdbx_seq_one_letter_code
_entity_poly.pdbx_strand_id
1 'polypeptide(L)'
;YFMPFSKKVSGLEIQAKVSNNLKALASGAIVRGQFSDFIFTGKEGNQGPYKIIGNNNETFIIIVAGSESLYLNGRLLKRGSDNDYTIDYNNSEIRFNTTFPVTNDMRFHLDYQFSNNNYTRFITYEEVNYTSEKWNINGYFYNENDAKNQPVQQNLSNAQKQILANAGNDVSKMFS
;
A
#
# COMPACT_ATOMS: atom_id res chain seq x y z
N TYR A 1 9.97 11.36 18.72
CA TYR A 1 9.29 10.49 17.74
C TYR A 1 10.35 9.82 16.89
N PHE A 2 10.52 8.50 17.00
CA PHE A 2 11.67 7.80 16.41
C PHE A 2 11.49 7.47 14.93
N MET A 3 10.25 7.29 14.46
CA MET A 3 9.92 7.11 13.04
C MET A 3 8.44 7.45 12.81
N PRO A 4 8.12 8.61 12.24
CA PRO A 4 6.75 8.87 11.80
C PRO A 4 6.51 8.17 10.47
N PHE A 5 6.01 6.94 10.49
CA PHE A 5 5.46 6.34 9.29
C PHE A 5 3.98 6.00 9.52
N SER A 6 3.18 6.18 8.52
CA SER A 6 1.78 5.80 8.52
C SER A 6 1.52 4.85 7.36
N LYS A 7 0.92 3.71 7.65
CA LYS A 7 0.58 2.70 6.65
C LYS A 7 -0.86 2.26 6.86
N LYS A 8 -1.67 2.37 5.82
CA LYS A 8 -3.04 1.88 5.86
C LYS A 8 -3.05 0.39 5.50
N VAL A 9 -3.52 -0.43 6.42
CA VAL A 9 -3.56 -1.89 6.27
C VAL A 9 -4.91 -2.43 6.70
N SER A 10 -5.29 -3.59 6.18
CA SER A 10 -6.46 -4.34 6.65
C SER A 10 -5.99 -5.55 7.42
N GLY A 11 -6.40 -5.67 8.68
CA GLY A 11 -5.92 -6.72 9.56
C GLY A 11 -6.81 -6.91 10.78
N LEU A 12 -6.33 -7.75 11.68
CA LEU A 12 -6.93 -8.00 12.98
C LEU A 12 -6.03 -7.44 14.07
N GLU A 13 -6.65 -6.87 15.10
CA GLU A 13 -5.98 -6.38 16.30
C GLU A 13 -6.64 -7.00 17.52
N ILE A 14 -5.83 -7.46 18.44
CA ILE A 14 -6.26 -8.00 19.72
C ILE A 14 -5.56 -7.19 20.82
N GLN A 15 -6.35 -6.63 21.72
CA GLN A 15 -5.84 -5.95 22.91
C GLN A 15 -6.23 -6.75 24.14
N ALA A 16 -5.30 -6.95 25.05
CA ALA A 16 -5.51 -7.63 26.31
C ALA A 16 -4.99 -6.80 27.48
N LYS A 17 -5.80 -6.65 28.51
CA LYS A 17 -5.37 -6.20 29.83
C LYS A 17 -4.97 -7.44 30.65
N VAL A 18 -3.67 -7.74 30.68
CA VAL A 18 -3.15 -8.92 31.36
C VAL A 18 -3.19 -8.77 32.90
N SER A 19 -2.93 -7.53 33.35
CA SER A 19 -3.06 -7.15 34.78
C SER A 19 -3.40 -5.66 34.89
N ASN A 20 -3.52 -5.14 36.11
CA ASN A 20 -3.73 -3.70 36.30
C ASN A 20 -2.59 -2.86 35.76
N ASN A 21 -1.41 -3.43 35.71
CA ASN A 21 -0.18 -2.74 35.32
C ASN A 21 0.34 -3.14 33.94
N LEU A 22 -0.22 -4.19 33.32
CA LEU A 22 0.28 -4.76 32.07
C LEU A 22 -0.81 -4.82 31.02
N LYS A 23 -0.57 -4.17 29.89
CA LYS A 23 -1.39 -4.24 28.68
C LYS A 23 -0.55 -4.78 27.54
N ALA A 24 -1.14 -5.62 26.73
CA ALA A 24 -0.54 -6.16 25.52
C ALA A 24 -1.48 -5.94 24.33
N LEU A 25 -0.88 -5.65 23.18
CA LEU A 25 -1.56 -5.53 21.90
C LEU A 25 -0.81 -6.40 20.90
N ALA A 26 -1.52 -7.14 20.10
CA ALA A 26 -0.98 -7.85 18.96
C ALA A 26 -1.85 -7.59 17.74
N SER A 27 -1.25 -7.26 16.62
CA SER A 27 -1.96 -7.09 15.36
C SER A 27 -1.28 -7.82 14.22
N GLY A 28 -2.08 -8.35 13.31
CA GLY A 28 -1.64 -8.99 12.09
C GLY A 28 -2.40 -8.43 10.89
N ALA A 29 -1.70 -8.07 9.84
CA ALA A 29 -2.28 -7.50 8.64
C ALA A 29 -1.69 -8.11 7.38
N ILE A 30 -2.52 -8.14 6.33
CA ILE A 30 -2.11 -8.49 4.98
C ILE A 30 -2.06 -7.20 4.16
N VAL A 31 -0.91 -6.93 3.56
CA VAL A 31 -0.72 -5.79 2.68
C VAL A 31 -0.53 -6.30 1.26
N ARG A 32 -1.30 -5.73 0.36
CA ARG A 32 -1.18 -5.97 -1.08
C ARG A 32 -0.76 -4.66 -1.73
N GLY A 33 0.45 -4.65 -2.30
CA GLY A 33 0.95 -3.49 -3.03
C GLY A 33 2.06 -2.69 -2.32
N GLN A 34 2.72 -1.87 -3.11
CA GLN A 34 3.73 -0.91 -2.69
C GLN A 34 3.11 0.47 -2.58
N PHE A 35 3.52 1.23 -1.58
CA PHE A 35 3.16 2.64 -1.48
C PHE A 35 3.93 3.45 -2.52
N SER A 36 3.24 4.38 -3.14
CA SER A 36 3.79 5.33 -4.10
C SER A 36 3.05 6.66 -3.99
N ASP A 37 3.70 7.70 -4.45
CA ASP A 37 3.09 8.99 -4.70
C ASP A 37 3.27 9.38 -6.17
N PHE A 38 2.35 10.16 -6.69
CA PHE A 38 2.37 10.66 -8.05
C PHE A 38 1.91 12.10 -8.10
N ILE A 39 2.74 12.97 -8.66
CA ILE A 39 2.44 14.39 -8.81
C ILE A 39 2.21 14.70 -10.27
N PHE A 40 1.11 15.36 -10.59
CA PHE A 40 0.80 15.82 -11.93
C PHE A 40 0.11 17.17 -11.92
N THR A 41 0.15 17.84 -13.06
CA THR A 41 -0.49 19.14 -13.26
C THR A 41 -1.75 18.97 -14.11
N GLY A 42 -2.78 19.70 -13.79
CA GLY A 42 -3.99 19.77 -14.62
C GLY A 42 -3.68 20.30 -16.02
N LYS A 43 -4.53 19.94 -16.97
CA LYS A 43 -4.53 20.53 -18.31
C LYS A 43 -5.83 21.27 -18.48
N GLU A 44 -5.76 22.50 -18.94
CA GLU A 44 -6.91 23.39 -19.08
C GLU A 44 -8.09 22.72 -19.78
N GLY A 45 -9.23 22.68 -19.09
CA GLY A 45 -10.48 22.07 -19.60
C GLY A 45 -10.46 20.55 -19.78
N ASN A 46 -9.38 19.86 -19.42
CA ASN A 46 -9.27 18.41 -19.58
C ASN A 46 -9.57 17.69 -18.26
N GLN A 47 -10.70 16.99 -18.18
CA GLN A 47 -11.05 16.15 -17.04
C GLN A 47 -10.41 14.76 -17.07
N GLY A 48 -9.55 14.45 -18.02
CA GLY A 48 -8.86 13.16 -18.07
C GLY A 48 -9.29 12.27 -19.24
N PRO A 49 -8.79 11.04 -19.27
CA PRO A 49 -8.09 10.34 -18.18
C PRO A 49 -6.66 10.85 -17.96
N TYR A 50 -6.28 10.96 -16.68
CA TYR A 50 -4.90 11.16 -16.24
C TYR A 50 -4.31 9.82 -15.86
N LYS A 51 -3.29 9.37 -16.62
CA LYS A 51 -2.62 8.10 -16.39
C LYS A 51 -1.67 8.22 -15.21
N ILE A 52 -1.79 7.29 -14.27
CA ILE A 52 -0.89 7.15 -13.12
C ILE A 52 0.19 6.14 -13.50
N ILE A 53 1.41 6.45 -13.16
CA ILE A 53 2.59 5.61 -13.41
C ILE A 53 3.25 5.24 -12.08
N GLY A 54 3.87 4.05 -12.02
CA GLY A 54 4.59 3.59 -10.85
C GLY A 54 5.93 4.31 -10.64
N ASN A 55 6.59 4.03 -9.51
CA ASN A 55 7.82 4.71 -9.08
C ASN A 55 9.00 4.56 -10.06
N ASN A 56 9.04 3.48 -10.82
CA ASN A 56 10.10 3.22 -11.80
C ASN A 56 9.61 3.46 -13.25
N ASN A 57 8.64 4.37 -13.42
CA ASN A 57 7.98 4.66 -14.70
C ASN A 57 7.20 3.46 -15.28
N GLU A 58 6.72 2.55 -14.43
CA GLU A 58 5.84 1.48 -14.88
C GLU A 58 4.51 2.08 -15.36
N THR A 59 4.21 1.85 -16.62
CA THR A 59 2.97 2.34 -17.26
C THR A 59 1.77 1.44 -17.03
N PHE A 60 2.03 0.19 -16.61
CA PHE A 60 1.02 -0.81 -16.32
C PHE A 60 1.11 -1.23 -14.85
N ILE A 61 0.38 -0.54 -14.02
CA ILE A 61 0.22 -0.85 -12.60
C ILE A 61 -1.25 -1.08 -12.29
N ILE A 62 -1.52 -1.83 -11.23
CA ILE A 62 -2.88 -1.98 -10.69
C ILE A 62 -2.92 -1.29 -9.35
N ILE A 63 -3.76 -0.28 -9.22
CA ILE A 63 -3.91 0.44 -7.96
C ILE A 63 -4.77 -0.39 -7.02
N VAL A 64 -4.33 -0.52 -5.76
CA VAL A 64 -5.11 -1.19 -4.72
C VAL A 64 -6.35 -0.36 -4.41
N ALA A 65 -7.52 -0.92 -4.66
CA ALA A 65 -8.78 -0.19 -4.52
C ALA A 65 -8.95 0.40 -3.12
N GLY A 66 -9.25 1.70 -3.06
CA GLY A 66 -9.46 2.45 -1.83
C GLY A 66 -8.18 2.83 -1.08
N SER A 67 -7.00 2.60 -1.67
CA SER A 67 -5.73 3.03 -1.09
C SER A 67 -5.36 4.45 -1.46
N GLU A 68 -6.03 5.01 -2.44
CA GLU A 68 -5.71 6.33 -2.97
C GLU A 68 -6.20 7.47 -2.09
N SER A 69 -5.41 8.55 -2.07
CA SER A 69 -5.76 9.85 -1.53
C SER A 69 -5.29 10.92 -2.49
N LEU A 70 -6.22 11.61 -3.13
CA LEU A 70 -5.91 12.65 -4.11
C LEU A 70 -6.04 14.03 -3.49
N TYR A 71 -5.02 14.83 -3.63
CA TYR A 71 -4.95 16.20 -3.10
C TYR A 71 -4.82 17.20 -4.25
N LEU A 72 -5.53 18.30 -4.14
CA LEU A 72 -5.35 19.51 -4.95
C LEU A 72 -4.75 20.61 -4.08
N ASN A 73 -3.52 21.03 -4.38
CA ASN A 73 -2.82 22.07 -3.62
C ASN A 73 -2.87 21.82 -2.09
N GLY A 74 -2.75 20.54 -1.67
CA GLY A 74 -2.81 20.10 -0.27
C GLY A 74 -4.21 19.84 0.29
N ARG A 75 -5.29 20.16 -0.43
CA ARG A 75 -6.67 19.86 -0.03
C ARG A 75 -7.08 18.49 -0.54
N LEU A 76 -7.51 17.59 0.36
CA LEU A 76 -8.03 16.26 -0.01
C LEU A 76 -9.31 16.40 -0.84
N LEU A 77 -9.34 15.74 -1.98
CA LEU A 77 -10.50 15.61 -2.86
C LEU A 77 -11.33 14.38 -2.52
N LYS A 78 -12.61 14.43 -2.87
CA LYS A 78 -13.57 13.34 -2.62
C LYS A 78 -13.76 12.50 -3.87
N ARG A 79 -13.59 11.17 -3.72
CA ARG A 79 -13.91 10.23 -4.79
C ARG A 79 -15.42 9.98 -4.89
N GLY A 80 -15.91 9.82 -6.09
CA GLY A 80 -17.28 9.40 -6.40
C GLY A 80 -17.80 10.02 -7.69
N SER A 81 -18.79 9.39 -8.31
CA SER A 81 -19.46 9.88 -9.53
C SER A 81 -20.08 11.27 -9.35
N ASP A 82 -20.55 11.57 -8.14
CA ASP A 82 -21.18 12.84 -7.79
C ASP A 82 -20.26 13.78 -6.99
N ASN A 83 -18.96 13.44 -6.89
CA ASN A 83 -17.95 14.20 -6.16
C ASN A 83 -16.89 14.75 -7.11
N ASP A 84 -15.63 14.90 -6.63
CA ASP A 84 -14.59 15.59 -7.39
C ASP A 84 -14.01 14.73 -8.52
N TYR A 85 -13.81 13.42 -8.29
CA TYR A 85 -13.16 12.53 -9.25
C TYR A 85 -13.62 11.08 -9.14
N THR A 86 -13.35 10.32 -10.21
CA THR A 86 -13.43 8.85 -10.25
C THR A 86 -12.06 8.27 -10.59
N ILE A 87 -11.84 7.00 -10.23
CA ILE A 87 -10.61 6.28 -10.51
C ILE A 87 -10.90 4.90 -11.10
N ASP A 88 -10.19 4.56 -12.17
CA ASP A 88 -10.12 3.20 -12.70
C ASP A 88 -8.84 2.54 -12.15
N TYR A 89 -9.02 1.64 -11.21
CA TYR A 89 -7.91 0.96 -10.52
C TYR A 89 -7.13 0.02 -11.43
N ASN A 90 -7.81 -0.61 -12.40
CA ASN A 90 -7.19 -1.57 -13.31
C ASN A 90 -6.36 -0.87 -14.39
N ASN A 91 -6.89 0.25 -14.89
CA ASN A 91 -6.20 1.05 -15.89
C ASN A 91 -5.30 2.14 -15.28
N SER A 92 -5.33 2.30 -13.95
CA SER A 92 -4.57 3.35 -13.24
C SER A 92 -4.84 4.74 -13.81
N GLU A 93 -6.12 5.09 -13.93
CA GLU A 93 -6.55 6.34 -14.53
C GLU A 93 -7.48 7.12 -13.60
N ILE A 94 -7.24 8.43 -13.49
CA ILE A 94 -8.13 9.37 -12.79
C ILE A 94 -8.90 10.18 -13.82
N ARG A 95 -10.20 10.36 -13.57
CA ARG A 95 -11.08 11.28 -14.30
C ARG A 95 -11.77 12.22 -13.32
N PHE A 96 -11.68 13.50 -13.58
CA PHE A 96 -12.43 14.51 -12.84
C PHE A 96 -13.86 14.60 -13.36
N ASN A 97 -14.78 14.93 -12.48
CA ASN A 97 -16.16 15.12 -12.87
C ASN A 97 -16.32 16.37 -13.75
N THR A 98 -17.35 16.36 -14.59
CA THR A 98 -17.64 17.48 -15.51
C THR A 98 -17.90 18.80 -14.79
N THR A 99 -18.37 18.73 -13.54
CA THR A 99 -18.61 19.88 -12.66
C THR A 99 -17.33 20.36 -11.96
N PHE A 100 -16.22 19.61 -12.07
CA PHE A 100 -14.93 19.98 -11.49
C PHE A 100 -14.07 20.66 -12.57
N PRO A 101 -13.92 21.99 -12.54
CA PRO A 101 -13.10 22.68 -13.53
C PRO A 101 -11.62 22.36 -13.29
N VAL A 102 -10.96 21.79 -14.29
CA VAL A 102 -9.51 21.55 -14.25
C VAL A 102 -8.82 22.66 -15.00
N THR A 103 -7.83 23.28 -14.37
CA THR A 103 -7.01 24.37 -14.91
C THR A 103 -5.53 24.00 -14.91
N ASN A 104 -4.71 24.73 -15.64
CA ASN A 104 -3.29 24.43 -15.81
C ASN A 104 -2.41 24.84 -14.62
N ASP A 105 -2.94 25.58 -13.67
CA ASP A 105 -2.28 25.96 -12.39
C ASP A 105 -2.55 24.97 -11.26
N MET A 106 -3.45 24.00 -11.47
CA MET A 106 -3.78 22.99 -10.49
C MET A 106 -2.68 21.93 -10.39
N ARG A 107 -2.15 21.74 -9.18
CA ARG A 107 -1.20 20.67 -8.86
C ARG A 107 -1.89 19.60 -8.05
N PHE A 108 -1.89 18.41 -8.59
CA PHE A 108 -2.45 17.23 -7.95
C PHE A 108 -1.32 16.38 -7.37
N HIS A 109 -1.55 15.89 -6.15
CA HIS A 109 -0.69 14.94 -5.48
C HIS A 109 -1.55 13.73 -5.10
N LEU A 110 -1.18 12.56 -5.60
CA LEU A 110 -1.87 11.30 -5.36
C LEU A 110 -0.97 10.40 -4.52
N ASP A 111 -1.42 10.06 -3.32
CA ASP A 111 -0.87 8.97 -2.52
C ASP A 111 -1.65 7.70 -2.85
N TYR A 112 -0.99 6.59 -3.13
CA TYR A 112 -1.66 5.34 -3.48
C TYR A 112 -0.79 4.12 -3.20
N GLN A 113 -1.42 2.95 -3.20
CA GLN A 113 -0.71 1.68 -3.24
C GLN A 113 -0.97 1.00 -4.58
N PHE A 114 0.06 0.44 -5.18
CA PHE A 114 -0.06 -0.29 -6.44
C PHE A 114 0.60 -1.65 -6.36
N SER A 115 0.13 -2.57 -7.18
CA SER A 115 0.73 -3.87 -7.39
C SER A 115 1.15 -3.99 -8.84
N ASN A 116 2.42 -4.13 -9.09
CA ASN A 116 2.95 -4.56 -10.36
C ASN A 116 3.08 -6.08 -10.43
N ASN A 117 3.05 -6.72 -9.25
CA ASN A 117 3.06 -8.18 -9.08
C ASN A 117 2.19 -8.53 -7.86
N ASN A 118 1.51 -9.67 -7.90
CA ASN A 118 0.62 -10.13 -6.83
C ASN A 118 1.40 -10.62 -5.60
N TYR A 119 2.20 -9.76 -4.97
CA TYR A 119 2.83 -10.09 -3.69
C TYR A 119 1.84 -9.88 -2.56
N THR A 120 1.72 -10.90 -1.73
CA THR A 120 1.08 -10.76 -0.43
C THR A 120 2.18 -10.53 0.60
N ARG A 121 2.07 -9.48 1.36
CA ARG A 121 2.99 -9.13 2.44
C ARG A 121 2.26 -9.25 3.77
N PHE A 122 2.90 -9.91 4.73
CA PHE A 122 2.39 -10.03 6.09
C PHE A 122 3.10 -9.01 6.98
N ILE A 123 2.30 -8.29 7.76
CA ILE A 123 2.79 -7.41 8.80
C ILE A 123 2.30 -7.95 10.13
N THR A 124 3.20 -8.00 11.13
CA THR A 124 2.86 -8.19 12.53
C THR A 124 3.37 -7.01 13.34
N TYR A 125 2.55 -6.54 14.25
CA TYR A 125 2.90 -5.51 15.22
C TYR A 125 2.45 -5.94 16.59
N GLU A 126 3.35 -5.84 17.53
CA GLU A 126 3.10 -6.19 18.92
C GLU A 126 3.56 -5.04 19.80
N GLU A 127 2.78 -4.77 20.85
CA GLU A 127 3.06 -3.73 21.81
C GLU A 127 2.80 -4.26 23.22
N VAL A 128 3.72 -3.99 24.12
CA VAL A 128 3.60 -4.32 25.53
C VAL A 128 3.86 -3.06 26.35
N ASN A 129 2.89 -2.69 27.17
CA ASN A 129 2.96 -1.54 28.07
C ASN A 129 2.87 -2.01 29.52
N TYR A 130 3.90 -1.73 30.28
CA TYR A 130 3.92 -1.93 31.72
C TYR A 130 4.01 -0.59 32.43
N THR A 131 3.07 -0.31 33.31
CA THR A 131 3.02 0.93 34.09
C THR A 131 2.90 0.60 35.58
N SER A 132 3.83 1.12 36.37
CA SER A 132 3.80 1.07 37.84
C SER A 132 4.02 2.49 38.38
N GLU A 133 3.95 2.64 39.70
CA GLU A 133 4.22 3.94 40.38
C GLU A 133 5.60 4.52 40.04
N LYS A 134 6.60 3.64 39.76
CA LYS A 134 8.00 4.03 39.56
C LYS A 134 8.50 3.83 38.14
N TRP A 135 7.83 2.99 37.33
CA TRP A 135 8.31 2.55 36.02
C TRP A 135 7.20 2.60 34.99
N ASN A 136 7.54 3.15 33.82
CA ASN A 136 6.73 3.07 32.61
C ASN A 136 7.60 2.49 31.50
N ILE A 137 7.34 1.25 31.11
CA ILE A 137 8.13 0.50 30.13
C ILE A 137 7.22 0.17 28.95
N ASN A 138 7.63 0.57 27.74
CA ASN A 138 6.93 0.26 26.50
C ASN A 138 7.86 -0.52 25.60
N GLY A 139 7.42 -1.68 25.15
CA GLY A 139 8.11 -2.53 24.16
C GLY A 139 7.30 -2.61 22.89
N TYR A 140 7.98 -2.52 21.74
CA TYR A 140 7.37 -2.60 20.43
C TYR A 140 8.11 -3.61 19.57
N PHE A 141 7.36 -4.44 18.85
CA PHE A 141 7.91 -5.34 17.84
C PHE A 141 7.16 -5.12 16.52
N TYR A 142 7.91 -4.95 15.46
CA TYR A 142 7.36 -4.82 14.11
C TYR A 142 8.09 -5.77 13.17
N ASN A 143 7.33 -6.53 12.39
CA ASN A 143 7.87 -7.43 11.39
C ASN A 143 7.04 -7.34 10.10
N GLU A 144 7.72 -7.27 8.97
CA GLU A 144 7.12 -7.24 7.64
C GLU A 144 7.85 -8.24 6.74
N ASN A 145 7.11 -9.23 6.22
CA ASN A 145 7.66 -10.27 5.36
C ASN A 145 6.79 -10.50 4.14
N ASP A 146 7.43 -10.69 3.00
CA ASP A 146 6.73 -11.14 1.80
C ASP A 146 6.33 -12.62 1.94
N ALA A 147 5.14 -12.96 1.40
CA ALA A 147 4.69 -14.34 1.37
C ALA A 147 5.61 -15.17 0.50
N LYS A 148 6.28 -16.13 1.11
CA LYS A 148 7.10 -17.11 0.37
C LYS A 148 6.18 -18.00 -0.47
N ASN A 149 6.61 -18.35 -1.68
CA ASN A 149 5.96 -19.33 -2.56
C ASN A 149 4.58 -18.95 -3.12
N GLN A 150 4.25 -17.68 -3.22
CA GLN A 150 3.11 -17.25 -4.01
C GLN A 150 3.56 -16.99 -5.46
N PRO A 151 3.09 -17.78 -6.44
CA PRO A 151 3.45 -17.58 -7.83
C PRO A 151 2.80 -16.27 -8.32
N VAL A 152 3.64 -15.43 -8.89
CA VAL A 152 3.21 -14.21 -9.57
C VAL A 152 2.61 -14.62 -10.91
N GLN A 153 1.28 -14.70 -10.97
CA GLN A 153 0.51 -14.99 -12.20
C GLN A 153 0.91 -16.24 -13.01
N GLN A 154 1.75 -17.12 -12.45
CA GLN A 154 2.14 -18.37 -13.11
C GLN A 154 1.77 -19.56 -12.23
N ASN A 155 1.01 -20.48 -12.80
CA ASN A 155 0.77 -21.79 -12.19
C ASN A 155 2.01 -22.66 -12.37
N LEU A 156 2.99 -22.50 -11.49
CA LEU A 156 4.19 -23.31 -11.48
C LEU A 156 3.85 -24.73 -10.99
N SER A 157 4.31 -25.73 -11.71
CA SER A 157 4.28 -27.12 -11.25
C SER A 157 5.15 -27.31 -10.00
N ASN A 158 4.91 -28.37 -9.22
CA ASN A 158 5.71 -28.65 -8.04
C ASN A 158 7.21 -28.85 -8.36
N ALA A 159 7.54 -29.38 -9.52
CA ALA A 159 8.91 -29.54 -10.00
C ALA A 159 9.57 -28.16 -10.26
N GLN A 160 8.86 -27.26 -10.93
CA GLN A 160 9.34 -25.90 -11.19
C GLN A 160 9.54 -25.10 -9.88
N LYS A 161 8.63 -25.27 -8.92
CA LYS A 161 8.78 -24.65 -7.58
C LYS A 161 10.04 -25.14 -6.86
N GLN A 162 10.35 -26.43 -6.96
CA GLN A 162 11.57 -27.00 -6.37
C GLN A 162 12.83 -26.50 -7.06
N ILE A 163 12.83 -26.40 -8.40
CA ILE A 163 13.97 -25.84 -9.16
C ILE A 163 14.24 -24.40 -8.70
N LEU A 164 13.20 -23.57 -8.64
CA LEU A 164 13.33 -22.18 -8.19
C LEU A 164 13.78 -22.08 -6.72
N ALA A 165 13.25 -22.92 -5.86
CA ALA A 165 13.65 -22.96 -4.45
C ALA A 165 15.13 -23.34 -4.26
N ASN A 166 15.64 -24.26 -5.08
CA ASN A 166 17.03 -24.72 -5.05
C ASN A 166 18.00 -23.77 -5.77
N ALA A 167 17.50 -22.98 -6.73
CA ALA A 167 18.32 -22.02 -7.46
C ALA A 167 18.74 -20.83 -6.60
N GLY A 168 17.93 -20.44 -5.63
CA GLY A 168 18.19 -19.25 -4.81
C GLY A 168 18.37 -17.99 -5.67
N ASN A 169 19.54 -17.36 -5.55
CA ASN A 169 19.91 -16.18 -6.35
C ASN A 169 20.71 -16.52 -7.62
N ASP A 170 20.90 -17.80 -7.94
CA ASP A 170 21.67 -18.24 -9.10
C ASP A 170 20.76 -18.43 -10.32
N VAL A 171 20.74 -17.41 -11.19
CA VAL A 171 19.89 -17.39 -12.40
C VAL A 171 20.18 -18.57 -13.34
N SER A 172 21.41 -19.07 -13.38
CA SER A 172 21.80 -20.18 -14.26
C SER A 172 21.12 -21.52 -13.90
N LYS A 173 20.67 -21.65 -12.65
CA LYS A 173 19.97 -22.83 -12.13
C LYS A 173 18.44 -22.74 -12.22
N MET A 174 17.91 -21.62 -12.71
CA MET A 174 16.47 -21.41 -12.85
C MET A 174 15.90 -22.02 -14.13
N PHE A 175 16.77 -22.36 -15.07
CA PHE A 175 16.38 -22.97 -16.36
C PHE A 175 16.95 -24.40 -16.44
N SER A 176 16.06 -25.34 -16.64
CA SER A 176 16.39 -26.76 -16.92
C SER A 176 15.97 -27.12 -18.33
#